data_42e70bc2e96f1862f4908760caf7c8cc
#
_entry.id   42e70bc2e96f1862f4908760caf7c8cc
#
_cell.length_a   1.000
_cell.length_b   1.000
_cell.length_c   1.000
_cell.angle_alpha   90.00
_cell.angle_beta   90.00
_cell.angle_gamma   90.00
#
_symmetry.space_group_name_H-M   'P 1'
#
loop_
_entity.id
_entity.type
_entity.pdbx_description
1 polymer ?
#
loop_
_entity_poly.entity_id
_entity_poly.type
_entity_poly.pdbx_seq_one_letter_code
_entity_poly.pdbx_strand_id
1 'polypeptide(L)'
;LGDVYKRQIDRSAAHYGLSLILGGAEISLWDLTSAYMKLAAKLNGRQTIRTPHYDPGGGTAVDAGDIPLSRGAIWLMANSISHVARPEEEGEWQYFSSSKKIGWKTGTSYGNRDAWAVGMTPDYAVGVWVGNCTGEGRPLMTGVGYAAPVLFEVFGLLPKGEWFAEPVGDLEPAVVCRQSGYLASHICPDRDTVMIPRAAALGEVCPYHRIVNLSADLKYLSLIH
;
A
#
# COMPACT_ATOMS: atom_id res chain seq x y z
N LEU A 1 -6.44 5.51 7.45
CA LEU A 1 -5.06 6.04 7.23
C LEU A 1 -4.82 7.35 7.98
N GLY A 2 -5.78 8.29 8.03
CA GLY A 2 -5.61 9.58 8.70
C GLY A 2 -5.27 9.47 10.19
N ASP A 3 -5.77 8.47 10.90
CA ASP A 3 -5.52 8.31 12.33
C ASP A 3 -4.13 7.74 12.66
N VAL A 4 -3.56 6.95 11.76
CA VAL A 4 -2.17 6.43 11.91
C VAL A 4 -1.17 7.57 11.79
N TYR A 5 -1.52 8.61 11.05
CA TYR A 5 -0.64 9.73 10.72
C TYR A 5 -0.99 11.03 11.45
N LYS A 6 -1.86 11.00 12.47
CA LYS A 6 -2.24 12.21 13.25
C LYS A 6 -1.07 13.04 13.77
N ARG A 7 0.11 12.47 13.88
CA ARG A 7 1.34 13.19 14.24
C ARG A 7 2.16 13.66 13.02
N GLN A 8 1.78 13.30 11.82
CA GLN A 8 2.57 13.50 10.60
C GLN A 8 1.89 14.44 9.60
N ILE A 9 0.58 14.62 9.72
CA ILE A 9 -0.18 15.56 8.88
C ILE A 9 -0.66 16.70 9.78
N ASP A 10 0.13 17.76 9.85
CA ASP A 10 -0.11 18.89 10.76
C ASP A 10 -1.21 19.83 10.30
N ARG A 11 -1.67 19.69 9.06
CA ARG A 11 -2.62 20.61 8.47
C ARG A 11 -3.98 19.97 8.28
N SER A 12 -5.03 20.80 8.22
CA SER A 12 -6.40 20.33 8.06
C SER A 12 -6.62 19.67 6.68
N ALA A 13 -7.63 18.80 6.59
CA ALA A 13 -8.04 18.19 5.32
C ALA A 13 -8.39 19.26 4.25
N ALA A 14 -8.86 20.43 4.65
CA ALA A 14 -9.14 21.54 3.75
C ALA A 14 -7.88 22.11 3.09
N HIS A 15 -6.71 22.03 3.77
CA HIS A 15 -5.43 22.47 3.22
C HIS A 15 -4.97 21.56 2.08
N TYR A 16 -5.10 20.25 2.25
CA TYR A 16 -4.66 19.27 1.25
C TYR A 16 -5.69 19.04 0.15
N GLY A 17 -6.98 19.23 0.45
CA GLY A 17 -8.06 18.99 -0.49
C GLY A 17 -8.02 17.56 -1.07
N LEU A 18 -8.41 17.42 -2.34
CA LEU A 18 -8.42 16.12 -3.04
C LEU A 18 -7.01 15.59 -3.35
N SER A 19 -5.97 16.43 -3.29
CA SER A 19 -4.59 15.99 -3.51
C SER A 19 -4.10 14.99 -2.46
N LEU A 20 -4.72 14.97 -1.27
CA LEU A 20 -4.42 13.98 -0.23
C LEU A 20 -4.57 12.53 -0.73
N ILE A 21 -5.59 12.27 -1.55
CA ILE A 21 -5.86 10.94 -2.13
C ILE A 21 -4.73 10.52 -3.08
N LEU A 22 -4.11 11.49 -3.75
CA LEU A 22 -3.01 11.28 -4.68
C LEU A 22 -1.63 11.29 -4.01
N GLY A 23 -1.59 11.40 -2.68
CA GLY A 23 -0.34 11.45 -1.93
C GLY A 23 0.22 12.87 -1.75
N GLY A 24 -0.62 13.91 -1.86
CA GLY A 24 -0.23 15.31 -1.70
C GLY A 24 0.04 15.75 -0.25
N ALA A 25 0.10 14.83 0.70
CA ALA A 25 0.48 15.16 2.08
C ALA A 25 1.99 15.33 2.22
N GLU A 26 2.38 16.34 2.96
CA GLU A 26 3.79 16.54 3.35
C GLU A 26 4.15 15.56 4.46
N ILE A 27 5.25 14.83 4.29
CA ILE A 27 5.75 13.87 5.27
C ILE A 27 7.28 13.84 5.23
N SER A 28 7.93 13.64 6.36
CA SER A 28 9.37 13.41 6.40
C SER A 28 9.72 11.99 5.93
N LEU A 29 10.92 11.82 5.36
CA LEU A 29 11.42 10.49 5.00
C LEU A 29 11.48 9.57 6.22
N TRP A 30 11.86 10.13 7.36
CA TRP A 30 11.92 9.43 8.63
C TRP A 30 10.57 8.87 9.06
N ASP A 31 9.53 9.70 9.03
CA ASP A 31 8.19 9.32 9.46
C ASP A 31 7.57 8.30 8.51
N LEU A 32 7.74 8.49 7.19
CA LEU A 32 7.25 7.55 6.21
C LEU A 32 7.92 6.17 6.34
N THR A 33 9.25 6.15 6.49
CA THR A 33 10.00 4.90 6.69
C THR A 33 9.61 4.23 8.01
N SER A 34 9.43 5.03 9.06
CA SER A 34 8.96 4.54 10.36
C SER A 34 7.55 3.95 10.29
N ALA A 35 6.66 4.51 9.46
CA ALA A 35 5.34 3.95 9.25
C ALA A 35 5.42 2.55 8.60
N TYR A 36 6.24 2.37 7.58
CA TYR A 36 6.46 1.05 6.96
C TYR A 36 7.08 0.04 7.94
N MET A 37 8.03 0.49 8.76
CA MET A 37 8.60 -0.33 9.83
C MET A 37 7.54 -0.80 10.83
N LYS A 38 6.63 0.08 11.24
CA LYS A 38 5.52 -0.27 12.14
C LYS A 38 4.55 -1.25 11.51
N LEU A 39 4.20 -1.08 10.23
CA LEU A 39 3.37 -2.01 9.49
C LEU A 39 4.02 -3.41 9.43
N ALA A 40 5.30 -3.47 9.10
CA ALA A 40 6.05 -4.73 9.08
C ALA A 40 6.11 -5.40 10.47
N ALA A 41 6.34 -4.62 11.53
CA ALA A 41 6.36 -5.10 12.90
C ALA A 41 5.00 -5.69 13.32
N LYS A 42 3.90 -4.99 13.06
CA LYS A 42 2.56 -5.48 13.36
C LYS A 42 2.24 -6.75 12.58
N LEU A 43 2.60 -6.82 11.30
CA LEU A 43 2.39 -8.01 10.48
C LEU A 43 3.15 -9.22 11.02
N ASN A 44 4.37 -9.01 11.52
CA ASN A 44 5.19 -10.03 12.18
C ASN A 44 4.76 -10.35 13.64
N GLY A 45 3.71 -9.70 14.15
CA GLY A 45 3.27 -9.87 15.54
C GLY A 45 4.20 -9.26 16.58
N ARG A 46 5.10 -8.37 16.18
CA ARG A 46 5.98 -7.62 17.09
C ARG A 46 5.20 -6.45 17.69
N GLN A 47 5.12 -6.38 19.00
CA GLN A 47 4.41 -5.30 19.71
C GLN A 47 5.28 -4.06 19.91
N THR A 48 6.59 -4.24 19.99
CA THR A 48 7.54 -3.15 20.21
C THR A 48 8.58 -3.12 19.10
N ILE A 49 8.96 -1.93 18.71
CA ILE A 49 10.07 -1.64 17.81
C ILE A 49 11.01 -0.66 18.49
N ARG A 50 12.28 -0.66 18.09
CA ARG A 50 13.19 0.39 18.51
C ARG A 50 13.03 1.60 17.60
N THR A 51 12.98 2.79 18.17
CA THR A 51 13.07 4.02 17.37
C THR A 51 14.38 4.01 16.61
N PRO A 52 14.36 4.38 15.32
CA PRO A 52 15.59 4.58 14.58
C PRO A 52 16.46 5.64 15.32
N HIS A 53 17.76 5.44 15.37
CA HIS A 53 18.71 6.39 15.96
C HIS A 53 20.09 6.19 15.33
N TYR A 54 20.95 7.17 15.52
CA TYR A 54 22.29 7.23 14.92
C TYR A 54 23.29 6.24 15.52
N ASP A 55 23.16 5.96 16.84
CA ASP A 55 24.17 5.18 17.55
C ASP A 55 23.80 3.70 17.62
N PRO A 56 24.70 2.77 17.25
CA PRO A 56 24.51 1.35 17.45
C PRO A 56 24.28 1.04 18.95
N GLY A 57 23.14 0.48 19.30
CA GLY A 57 22.80 0.15 20.70
C GLY A 57 21.97 1.18 21.44
N GLY A 58 21.81 2.40 20.90
CA GLY A 58 20.85 3.38 21.41
C GLY A 58 19.41 3.03 21.01
N GLY A 59 18.50 3.97 21.15
CA GLY A 59 17.08 3.87 20.80
C GLY A 59 16.25 3.32 21.93
N THR A 60 15.16 4.02 22.17
CA THR A 60 14.12 3.58 23.11
C THR A 60 13.20 2.60 22.43
N ALA A 61 12.81 1.55 23.15
CA ALA A 61 11.71 0.70 22.71
C ALA A 61 10.44 1.54 22.73
N VAL A 62 9.76 1.60 21.59
CA VAL A 62 8.45 2.23 21.48
C VAL A 62 7.44 1.20 21.07
N ASP A 63 6.22 1.37 21.51
CA ASP A 63 5.11 0.61 20.99
C ASP A 63 5.08 0.77 19.46
N ALA A 64 4.83 -0.32 18.74
CA ALA A 64 4.57 -0.27 17.31
C ALA A 64 3.37 0.63 16.97
N GLY A 65 2.69 1.08 18.02
CA GLY A 65 1.53 1.94 17.97
C GLY A 65 0.27 1.17 17.63
N ASP A 66 -0.86 1.71 18.02
CA ASP A 66 -2.15 1.18 17.62
C ASP A 66 -2.40 1.58 16.16
N ILE A 67 -1.93 0.73 15.24
CA ILE A 67 -2.23 0.89 13.83
C ILE A 67 -3.66 0.36 13.63
N PRO A 68 -4.63 1.18 13.18
CA PRO A 68 -6.03 0.77 13.03
C PRO A 68 -6.26 -0.15 11.82
N LEU A 69 -5.26 -0.91 11.43
CA LEU A 69 -5.31 -1.90 10.36
C LEU A 69 -5.08 -3.30 10.94
N SER A 70 -5.92 -4.26 10.55
CA SER A 70 -5.70 -5.66 10.89
C SER A 70 -4.45 -6.22 10.20
N ARG A 71 -3.87 -7.30 10.74
CA ARG A 71 -2.75 -8.00 10.10
C ARG A 71 -3.13 -8.48 8.70
N GLY A 72 -4.36 -8.96 8.52
CA GLY A 72 -4.89 -9.34 7.21
C GLY A 72 -4.87 -8.20 6.20
N ALA A 73 -5.32 -7.00 6.59
CA ALA A 73 -5.29 -5.82 5.73
C ALA A 73 -3.85 -5.41 5.36
N ILE A 74 -2.94 -5.43 6.34
CA ILE A 74 -1.52 -5.10 6.10
C ILE A 74 -0.88 -6.14 5.17
N TRP A 75 -1.19 -7.43 5.35
CA TRP A 75 -0.65 -8.49 4.50
C TRP A 75 -1.11 -8.36 3.05
N LEU A 76 -2.41 -8.11 2.83
CA LEU A 76 -2.95 -7.89 1.49
C LEU A 76 -2.31 -6.67 0.81
N MET A 77 -2.15 -5.57 1.54
CA MET A 77 -1.45 -4.38 1.06
C MET A 77 0.02 -4.71 0.72
N ALA A 78 0.77 -5.33 1.65
CA ALA A 78 2.17 -5.70 1.45
C ALA A 78 2.35 -6.63 0.24
N ASN A 79 1.44 -7.59 0.09
CA ASN A 79 1.45 -8.52 -1.03
C ASN A 79 1.18 -7.77 -2.36
N SER A 80 0.18 -6.90 -2.39
CA SER A 80 -0.15 -6.10 -3.58
C SER A 80 1.03 -5.23 -4.03
N ILE A 81 1.68 -4.50 -3.10
CA ILE A 81 2.82 -3.65 -3.45
C ILE A 81 4.11 -4.44 -3.73
N SER A 82 4.16 -5.74 -3.42
CA SER A 82 5.28 -6.60 -3.80
C SER A 82 5.24 -7.04 -5.27
N HIS A 83 4.09 -6.92 -5.93
CA HIS A 83 3.91 -7.26 -7.35
C HIS A 83 4.03 -6.05 -8.28
N VAL A 84 4.35 -4.87 -7.75
CA VAL A 84 4.61 -3.69 -8.57
C VAL A 84 5.82 -3.96 -9.47
N ALA A 85 5.70 -3.58 -10.74
CA ALA A 85 6.79 -3.73 -11.70
C ALA A 85 8.03 -2.95 -11.21
N ARG A 86 9.17 -3.62 -11.16
CA ARG A 86 10.46 -3.02 -10.83
C ARG A 86 11.02 -2.24 -12.01
N PRO A 87 12.02 -1.35 -11.79
CA PRO A 87 12.78 -0.76 -12.89
C PRO A 87 13.26 -1.82 -13.87
N GLU A 88 13.43 -1.46 -15.14
CA GLU A 88 13.71 -2.39 -16.25
C GLU A 88 14.89 -3.36 -15.99
N GLU A 89 15.89 -2.91 -15.25
CA GLU A 89 17.05 -3.71 -14.88
C GLU A 89 16.71 -4.88 -13.94
N GLU A 90 15.55 -4.82 -13.28
CA GLU A 90 15.06 -5.84 -12.34
C GLU A 90 13.69 -6.43 -12.76
N GLY A 91 13.29 -6.26 -14.02
CA GLY A 91 11.96 -6.64 -14.51
C GLY A 91 11.63 -8.13 -14.33
N GLU A 92 12.63 -9.00 -14.39
CA GLU A 92 12.47 -10.46 -14.29
C GLU A 92 12.82 -11.03 -12.89
N TRP A 93 12.90 -10.17 -11.88
CA TRP A 93 13.30 -10.57 -10.53
C TRP A 93 12.55 -11.78 -9.96
N GLN A 94 11.30 -11.98 -10.37
CA GLN A 94 10.44 -13.06 -9.87
C GLN A 94 10.97 -14.46 -10.24
N TYR A 95 11.74 -14.55 -11.32
CA TYR A 95 12.29 -15.80 -11.83
C TYR A 95 13.65 -16.17 -11.22
N PHE A 96 14.26 -15.27 -10.47
CA PHE A 96 15.54 -15.54 -9.83
C PHE A 96 15.35 -15.96 -8.38
N SER A 97 15.79 -17.15 -8.02
CA SER A 97 15.75 -17.65 -6.64
C SER A 97 16.55 -16.80 -5.65
N SER A 98 17.53 -16.02 -6.13
CA SER A 98 18.32 -15.07 -5.35
C SER A 98 17.58 -13.77 -5.07
N SER A 99 16.50 -13.48 -5.78
CA SER A 99 15.75 -12.24 -5.64
C SER A 99 15.04 -12.15 -4.30
N LYS A 100 15.02 -10.94 -3.75
CA LYS A 100 14.27 -10.64 -2.53
C LYS A 100 12.86 -10.17 -2.88
N LYS A 101 11.86 -10.72 -2.21
CA LYS A 101 10.51 -10.17 -2.27
C LYS A 101 10.47 -8.92 -1.37
N ILE A 102 10.12 -7.79 -1.95
CA ILE A 102 10.06 -6.48 -1.30
C ILE A 102 8.71 -5.86 -1.60
N GLY A 103 7.97 -5.45 -0.58
CA GLY A 103 6.80 -4.62 -0.74
C GLY A 103 7.23 -3.16 -0.84
N TRP A 104 7.00 -2.50 -1.97
CA TRP A 104 7.54 -1.17 -2.21
C TRP A 104 6.58 -0.26 -2.97
N LYS A 105 6.78 1.06 -2.80
CA LYS A 105 5.98 2.08 -3.47
C LYS A 105 6.84 3.30 -3.76
N THR A 106 6.61 3.90 -4.93
CA THR A 106 7.23 5.17 -5.32
C THR A 106 6.26 6.33 -5.21
N GLY A 107 6.81 7.50 -5.08
CA GLY A 107 6.11 8.77 -5.20
C GLY A 107 6.93 9.75 -6.03
N THR A 108 6.24 10.66 -6.72
CA THR A 108 6.85 11.78 -7.43
C THR A 108 6.00 13.01 -7.13
N SER A 109 6.60 14.05 -6.57
CA SER A 109 5.88 15.28 -6.28
C SER A 109 5.61 16.09 -7.55
N TYR A 110 4.64 16.99 -7.46
CA TYR A 110 4.31 17.90 -8.55
C TYR A 110 5.55 18.73 -8.95
N GLY A 111 5.79 18.82 -10.25
CA GLY A 111 6.97 19.53 -10.81
C GLY A 111 8.28 18.76 -10.67
N ASN A 112 8.24 17.45 -10.40
CA ASN A 112 9.42 16.59 -10.28
C ASN A 112 10.46 17.14 -9.27
N ARG A 113 9.98 17.63 -8.13
CA ARG A 113 10.83 18.19 -7.05
C ARG A 113 11.37 17.10 -6.15
N ASP A 114 10.56 16.06 -5.93
CA ASP A 114 10.85 14.96 -5.01
C ASP A 114 10.57 13.63 -5.69
N ALA A 115 11.56 12.77 -5.68
CA ALA A 115 11.45 11.38 -6.07
C ALA A 115 11.57 10.50 -4.82
N TRP A 116 10.55 9.70 -4.53
CA TRP A 116 10.45 8.88 -3.34
C TRP A 116 10.40 7.41 -3.71
N ALA A 117 11.04 6.58 -2.89
CA ALA A 117 10.81 5.15 -2.86
C ALA A 117 10.88 4.65 -1.42
N VAL A 118 9.89 3.87 -1.00
CA VAL A 118 9.88 3.23 0.31
C VAL A 118 9.55 1.77 0.12
N GLY A 119 10.27 0.91 0.83
CA GLY A 119 10.07 -0.53 0.78
C GLY A 119 10.21 -1.18 2.13
N MET A 120 9.61 -2.37 2.26
CA MET A 120 9.69 -3.18 3.46
C MET A 120 9.83 -4.66 3.14
N THR A 121 10.52 -5.34 4.03
CA THR A 121 10.56 -6.78 4.21
C THR A 121 10.17 -7.09 5.66
N PRO A 122 10.07 -8.36 6.08
CA PRO A 122 9.83 -8.68 7.49
C PRO A 122 10.85 -8.08 8.46
N ASP A 123 12.10 -7.87 8.02
CA ASP A 123 13.19 -7.47 8.91
C ASP A 123 13.66 -6.03 8.68
N TYR A 124 13.40 -5.45 7.52
CA TYR A 124 13.93 -4.15 7.13
C TYR A 124 12.87 -3.26 6.51
N ALA A 125 12.94 -1.98 6.82
CA ALA A 125 12.27 -0.92 6.08
C ALA A 125 13.32 0.07 5.57
N VAL A 126 13.23 0.42 4.29
CA VAL A 126 14.16 1.34 3.62
C VAL A 126 13.35 2.45 2.98
N GLY A 127 13.75 3.68 3.24
CA GLY A 127 13.20 4.86 2.58
C GLY A 127 14.29 5.61 1.83
N VAL A 128 13.98 6.05 0.63
CA VAL A 128 14.87 6.83 -0.24
C VAL A 128 14.14 8.08 -0.72
N TRP A 129 14.81 9.19 -0.60
CA TRP A 129 14.39 10.45 -1.18
C TRP A 129 15.53 11.01 -2.06
N VAL A 130 15.17 11.43 -3.24
CA VAL A 130 16.07 12.14 -4.16
C VAL A 130 15.40 13.44 -4.56
N GLY A 131 16.10 14.54 -4.37
CA GLY A 131 15.58 15.87 -4.65
C GLY A 131 16.62 16.95 -4.46
N ASN A 132 16.21 18.20 -4.67
CA ASN A 132 17.06 19.35 -4.44
C ASN A 132 16.65 20.05 -3.13
N CYS A 133 17.60 20.29 -2.24
CA CYS A 133 17.35 21.01 -0.98
C CYS A 133 16.77 22.42 -1.17
N THR A 134 16.95 23.01 -2.36
CA THR A 134 16.31 24.31 -2.71
C THR A 134 14.86 24.17 -3.12
N GLY A 135 14.33 22.95 -3.27
CA GLY A 135 12.99 22.68 -3.77
C GLY A 135 12.82 22.87 -5.27
N GLU A 136 13.91 23.06 -6.01
CA GLU A 136 13.87 23.17 -7.46
C GLU A 136 13.61 21.81 -8.10
N GLY A 137 12.61 21.75 -9.00
CA GLY A 137 12.27 20.53 -9.72
C GLY A 137 13.25 20.23 -10.85
N ARG A 138 13.50 18.95 -11.10
CA ARG A 138 14.31 18.50 -12.23
C ARG A 138 13.43 17.74 -13.23
N PRO A 139 13.35 18.16 -14.50
CA PRO A 139 12.57 17.45 -15.50
C PRO A 139 12.90 15.94 -15.53
N LEU A 140 11.89 15.11 -15.65
CA LEU A 140 11.98 13.64 -15.70
C LEU A 140 12.48 12.96 -14.40
N MET A 141 12.70 13.68 -13.32
CA MET A 141 13.03 13.07 -12.05
C MET A 141 11.77 12.41 -11.46
N THR A 142 11.73 11.09 -11.51
CA THR A 142 10.61 10.29 -10.98
C THR A 142 11.08 9.33 -9.88
N GLY A 143 10.16 8.92 -9.02
CA GLY A 143 10.45 7.93 -7.98
C GLY A 143 10.99 6.62 -8.56
N VAL A 144 10.42 6.15 -9.68
CA VAL A 144 10.87 4.92 -10.36
C VAL A 144 12.28 5.06 -10.94
N GLY A 145 12.57 6.20 -11.59
CA GLY A 145 13.83 6.37 -12.28
C GLY A 145 15.02 6.74 -11.38
N TYR A 146 14.76 7.37 -10.24
CA TYR A 146 15.84 7.93 -9.40
C TYR A 146 15.90 7.35 -7.99
N ALA A 147 14.77 7.17 -7.33
CA ALA A 147 14.75 6.67 -5.96
C ALA A 147 14.69 5.14 -5.88
N ALA A 148 13.95 4.49 -6.78
CA ALA A 148 13.81 3.04 -6.76
C ALA A 148 15.12 2.29 -7.02
N PRO A 149 16.00 2.66 -7.96
CA PRO A 149 17.29 1.99 -8.12
C PRO A 149 18.10 1.98 -6.83
N VAL A 150 18.20 3.13 -6.16
CA VAL A 150 18.91 3.23 -4.86
C VAL A 150 18.24 2.36 -3.79
N LEU A 151 16.90 2.31 -3.75
CA LEU A 151 16.17 1.44 -2.84
C LEU A 151 16.57 -0.03 -3.02
N PHE A 152 16.62 -0.51 -4.27
CA PHE A 152 16.96 -1.89 -4.57
C PHE A 152 18.43 -2.20 -4.31
N GLU A 153 19.35 -1.27 -4.58
CA GLU A 153 20.75 -1.40 -4.22
C GLU A 153 20.92 -1.57 -2.70
N VAL A 154 20.26 -0.72 -1.90
CA VAL A 154 20.30 -0.85 -0.43
C VAL A 154 19.74 -2.19 0.01
N PHE A 155 18.60 -2.62 -0.52
CA PHE A 155 18.08 -3.96 -0.21
C PHE A 155 19.01 -5.08 -0.68
N GLY A 156 19.76 -4.86 -1.76
CA GLY A 156 20.80 -5.78 -2.25
C GLY A 156 21.87 -6.07 -1.20
N LEU A 157 22.27 -5.06 -0.45
CA LEU A 157 23.29 -5.16 0.60
C LEU A 157 22.79 -5.83 1.90
N LEU A 158 21.47 -5.85 2.12
CA LEU A 158 20.89 -6.40 3.34
C LEU A 158 20.79 -7.94 3.24
N PRO A 159 20.79 -8.68 4.37
CA PRO A 159 20.55 -10.11 4.36
C PRO A 159 19.21 -10.48 3.70
N LYS A 160 19.16 -11.63 3.03
CA LYS A 160 17.91 -12.18 2.51
C LYS A 160 17.15 -12.85 3.66
N GLY A 161 15.88 -12.46 3.84
CA GLY A 161 14.93 -13.11 4.74
C GLY A 161 13.79 -13.78 3.96
N GLU A 162 12.92 -14.47 4.69
CA GLU A 162 11.66 -14.97 4.14
C GLU A 162 10.65 -13.83 4.01
N TRP A 163 9.60 -14.07 3.23
CA TRP A 163 8.48 -13.12 3.13
C TRP A 163 7.56 -13.26 4.35
N PHE A 164 6.70 -12.28 4.56
CA PHE A 164 5.68 -12.31 5.59
C PHE A 164 4.81 -13.57 5.50
N ALA A 165 4.63 -14.26 6.62
CA ALA A 165 3.67 -15.34 6.71
C ALA A 165 2.24 -14.83 6.54
N GLU A 166 1.41 -15.58 5.83
CA GLU A 166 0.00 -15.26 5.68
C GLU A 166 -0.72 -15.36 7.03
N PRO A 167 -1.41 -14.31 7.48
CA PRO A 167 -2.15 -14.33 8.73
C PRO A 167 -3.52 -15.01 8.56
N VAL A 168 -3.52 -16.33 8.39
CA VAL A 168 -4.70 -17.15 8.07
C VAL A 168 -5.89 -16.85 8.99
N GLY A 169 -5.64 -16.60 10.28
CA GLY A 169 -6.70 -16.27 11.25
C GLY A 169 -7.37 -14.91 11.05
N ASP A 170 -6.72 -14.00 10.31
CA ASP A 170 -7.17 -12.63 10.08
C ASP A 170 -7.81 -12.42 8.70
N LEU A 171 -7.86 -13.48 7.89
CA LEU A 171 -8.42 -13.48 6.53
C LEU A 171 -9.63 -14.42 6.44
N GLU A 172 -10.57 -14.09 5.57
CA GLU A 172 -11.70 -14.95 5.22
C GLU A 172 -12.05 -14.82 3.74
N PRO A 173 -12.60 -15.86 3.09
CA PRO A 173 -13.03 -15.79 1.71
C PRO A 173 -14.33 -15.00 1.59
N ALA A 174 -14.43 -14.16 0.57
CA ALA A 174 -15.64 -13.45 0.18
C ALA A 174 -15.88 -13.57 -1.31
N VAL A 175 -17.14 -13.76 -1.71
CA VAL A 175 -17.53 -13.76 -3.12
C VAL A 175 -17.81 -12.33 -3.54
N VAL A 176 -17.06 -11.84 -4.50
CA VAL A 176 -17.16 -10.46 -5.02
C VAL A 176 -17.59 -10.44 -6.49
N CYS A 177 -18.26 -9.37 -6.87
CA CYS A 177 -18.52 -9.08 -8.26
C CYS A 177 -17.22 -8.64 -8.94
N ARG A 178 -16.74 -9.37 -9.95
CA ARG A 178 -15.46 -9.07 -10.61
C ARG A 178 -15.43 -7.70 -11.28
N GLN A 179 -16.59 -7.23 -11.76
CA GLN A 179 -16.66 -5.93 -12.43
C GLN A 179 -16.64 -4.74 -11.49
N SER A 180 -17.22 -4.88 -10.29
CA SER A 180 -17.38 -3.75 -9.36
C SER A 180 -16.54 -3.83 -8.09
N GLY A 181 -16.05 -5.03 -7.74
CA GLY A 181 -15.35 -5.27 -6.47
C GLY A 181 -16.24 -5.36 -5.22
N TYR A 182 -17.54 -5.08 -5.34
CA TYR A 182 -18.50 -5.21 -4.24
C TYR A 182 -18.83 -6.69 -3.96
N LEU A 183 -19.45 -7.00 -2.81
CA LEU A 183 -19.98 -8.33 -2.57
C LEU A 183 -20.93 -8.73 -3.69
N ALA A 184 -20.76 -9.94 -4.21
CA ALA A 184 -21.58 -10.39 -5.33
C ALA A 184 -23.02 -10.62 -4.91
N SER A 185 -23.97 -10.09 -5.69
CA SER A 185 -25.37 -10.46 -5.62
C SER A 185 -25.63 -11.70 -6.48
N HIS A 186 -26.83 -12.29 -6.33
CA HIS A 186 -27.25 -13.45 -7.17
C HIS A 186 -27.36 -13.12 -8.65
N ILE A 187 -27.49 -11.84 -9.01
CA ILE A 187 -27.59 -11.34 -10.39
C ILE A 187 -26.26 -10.92 -11.00
N CYS A 188 -25.15 -10.91 -10.25
CA CYS A 188 -23.85 -10.61 -10.80
C CYS A 188 -23.43 -11.72 -11.77
N PRO A 189 -23.17 -11.42 -13.05
CA PRO A 189 -22.85 -12.42 -14.05
C PRO A 189 -21.45 -13.02 -13.88
N ASP A 190 -20.51 -12.22 -13.38
CA ASP A 190 -19.11 -12.63 -13.17
C ASP A 190 -18.73 -12.40 -11.71
N ARG A 191 -18.31 -13.48 -11.06
CA ARG A 191 -18.00 -13.51 -9.63
C ARG A 191 -16.63 -14.12 -9.41
N ASP A 192 -15.96 -13.66 -8.35
CA ASP A 192 -14.69 -14.19 -7.92
C ASP A 192 -14.68 -14.41 -6.41
N THR A 193 -13.85 -15.31 -5.93
CA THR A 193 -13.62 -15.53 -4.52
C THR A 193 -12.27 -14.93 -4.15
N VAL A 194 -12.29 -13.92 -3.30
CA VAL A 194 -11.10 -13.22 -2.84
C VAL A 194 -10.97 -13.33 -1.33
N MET A 195 -9.74 -13.29 -0.82
CA MET A 195 -9.51 -13.19 0.61
C MET A 195 -9.66 -11.74 1.05
N ILE A 196 -10.45 -11.51 2.08
CA ILE A 196 -10.64 -10.19 2.70
C ILE A 196 -10.22 -10.24 4.16
N PRO A 197 -9.83 -9.10 4.77
CA PRO A 197 -9.57 -9.05 6.20
C PRO A 197 -10.87 -9.38 6.97
N ARG A 198 -10.82 -10.32 7.89
CA ARG A 198 -11.97 -10.67 8.74
C ARG A 198 -12.54 -9.48 9.52
N ALA A 199 -11.67 -8.52 9.89
CA ALA A 199 -12.09 -7.27 10.52
C ALA A 199 -12.65 -6.23 9.55
N ALA A 200 -12.67 -6.51 8.23
CA ALA A 200 -13.32 -5.64 7.27
C ALA A 200 -14.84 -5.72 7.50
N ALA A 201 -15.49 -4.56 7.62
CA ALA A 201 -16.93 -4.52 7.54
C ALA A 201 -17.34 -5.14 6.20
N LEU A 202 -18.27 -6.10 6.24
CA LEU A 202 -18.83 -6.67 5.02
C LEU A 202 -19.34 -5.52 4.17
N GLY A 203 -18.75 -5.33 3.00
CA GLY A 203 -19.09 -4.25 2.09
C GLY A 203 -20.55 -4.37 1.61
N GLU A 204 -21.02 -3.33 0.97
CA GLU A 204 -22.32 -3.35 0.34
C GLU A 204 -22.38 -4.39 -0.79
N VAL A 205 -23.54 -4.98 -0.98
CA VAL A 205 -23.84 -5.86 -2.13
C VAL A 205 -23.80 -5.01 -3.40
N CYS A 206 -23.28 -5.56 -4.48
CA CYS A 206 -23.11 -4.89 -5.76
C CYS A 206 -24.37 -4.10 -6.19
N PRO A 207 -24.30 -2.76 -6.22
CA PRO A 207 -25.43 -1.91 -6.59
C PRO A 207 -25.59 -1.75 -8.11
N TYR A 208 -24.60 -2.19 -8.89
CA TYR A 208 -24.54 -1.92 -10.33
C TYR A 208 -25.31 -2.96 -11.14
N HIS A 209 -25.34 -4.21 -10.74
CA HIS A 209 -26.13 -5.23 -11.41
C HIS A 209 -27.55 -5.21 -10.88
N ARG A 210 -28.48 -4.86 -11.75
CA ARG A 210 -29.91 -4.78 -11.43
C ARG A 210 -30.70 -5.48 -12.52
N ILE A 211 -31.76 -6.15 -12.13
CA ILE A 211 -32.75 -6.67 -13.07
C ILE A 211 -33.56 -5.48 -13.54
N VAL A 212 -33.64 -5.29 -14.83
CA VAL A 212 -34.48 -4.27 -15.48
C VAL A 212 -35.50 -4.97 -16.37
N ASN A 213 -36.74 -4.54 -16.29
CA ASN A 213 -37.78 -5.00 -17.19
C ASN A 213 -37.77 -4.10 -18.43
N LEU A 214 -37.75 -4.72 -19.61
CA LEU A 214 -37.78 -4.01 -20.87
C LEU A 214 -39.14 -4.21 -21.55
N SER A 215 -39.52 -3.28 -22.41
CA SER A 215 -40.64 -3.45 -23.34
C SER A 215 -40.42 -4.64 -24.26
N ALA A 216 -41.48 -5.16 -24.89
CA ALA A 216 -41.39 -6.33 -25.76
C ALA A 216 -40.42 -6.16 -26.94
N ASP A 217 -40.19 -4.93 -27.38
CA ASP A 217 -39.23 -4.58 -28.45
C ASP A 217 -37.82 -4.28 -27.91
N LEU A 218 -37.59 -4.44 -26.60
CA LEU A 218 -36.32 -4.21 -25.87
C LEU A 218 -35.75 -2.79 -25.98
N LYS A 219 -36.58 -1.80 -26.37
CA LYS A 219 -36.12 -0.42 -26.57
C LYS A 219 -36.30 0.49 -25.37
N TYR A 220 -37.26 0.20 -24.51
CA TYR A 220 -37.61 1.05 -23.40
C TYR A 220 -37.65 0.28 -22.08
N LEU A 221 -37.36 0.96 -20.97
CA LEU A 221 -37.57 0.40 -19.65
C LEU A 221 -39.09 0.26 -19.42
N SER A 222 -39.55 -0.93 -19.05
CA SER A 222 -40.94 -1.16 -18.68
C SER A 222 -41.16 -0.68 -17.25
N LEU A 223 -42.18 0.13 -17.03
CA LEU A 223 -42.67 0.55 -15.71
C LEU A 223 -43.66 -0.44 -15.09
N ILE A 224 -43.99 -1.51 -15.79
CA ILE A 224 -44.90 -2.56 -15.33
C ILE A 224 -44.07 -3.58 -14.57
N HIS A 225 -44.39 -3.74 -13.30
CA HIS A 225 -43.78 -4.72 -12.39
C HIS A 225 -44.49 -6.07 -12.54
#